data_9ff9739111889fc1108d7cfc2e35fd48
#
_entry.id   9ff9739111889fc1108d7cfc2e35fd48
#
_cell.length_a   1.000
_cell.length_b   1.000
_cell.length_c   1.000
_cell.angle_alpha   90.00
_cell.angle_beta   90.00
_cell.angle_gamma   90.00
#
_symmetry.space_group_name_H-M   'P 1'
#
loop_
_entity.id
_entity.type
_entity.pdbx_description
1 polymer ?
#
loop_
_entity_poly.entity_id
_entity_poly.type
_entity_poly.pdbx_seq_one_letter_code
_entity_poly.pdbx_strand_id
1 'polypeptide(L)'
;MRLSDAIELIAGSDAVSLGPTTWADLGCGTGTFTRALAECLAAGSTIHAMDRDASALRKIPSAHKSVRVKTHRGDFTDQPWPFGDLDGILMANSLHYVGNQPAFIRSCEAQMTPPGRFLIVEYDTNDASRWVPYPIGRTRLATLFSAAGYSSVEVLHSRPSVFRRAPLYAALITR
;
A
#
# COMPACT_ATOMS: atom_id res chain seq x y z
N MET A 1 -7.34 3.36 13.36
CA MET A 1 -6.38 4.46 13.07
C MET A 1 -7.18 5.67 12.59
N ARG A 2 -6.89 6.87 13.05
CA ARG A 2 -7.50 8.11 12.54
C ARG A 2 -6.89 8.46 11.19
N LEU A 3 -7.62 9.21 10.35
CA LEU A 3 -7.11 9.62 9.04
C LEU A 3 -5.84 10.48 9.15
N SER A 4 -5.81 11.43 10.12
CA SER A 4 -4.61 12.24 10.39
C SER A 4 -3.36 11.41 10.67
N ASP A 5 -3.53 10.34 11.47
CA ASP A 5 -2.44 9.43 11.82
C ASP A 5 -1.89 8.67 10.59
N ALA A 6 -2.79 8.29 9.66
CA ALA A 6 -2.42 7.61 8.43
C ALA A 6 -1.70 8.57 7.47
N ILE A 7 -2.17 9.82 7.37
CA ILE A 7 -1.51 10.86 6.56
C ILE A 7 -0.09 11.12 7.07
N GLU A 8 0.07 11.35 8.38
CA GLU A 8 1.40 11.57 8.99
C GLU A 8 2.35 10.40 8.73
N LEU A 9 1.83 9.17 8.78
CA LEU A 9 2.65 7.97 8.61
C LEU A 9 3.22 7.84 7.19
N ILE A 10 2.47 8.26 6.16
CA ILE A 10 2.88 8.16 4.75
C ILE A 10 3.32 9.50 4.15
N ALA A 11 3.30 10.59 4.92
CA ALA A 11 3.72 11.90 4.45
C ALA A 11 5.24 11.97 4.21
N GLY A 12 5.67 12.96 3.43
CA GLY A 12 7.10 13.22 3.18
C GLY A 12 7.72 12.32 2.13
N SER A 13 6.93 11.50 1.45
CA SER A 13 7.40 10.75 0.30
C SER A 13 7.36 11.63 -0.95
N ASP A 14 8.35 11.52 -1.83
CA ASP A 14 8.29 11.97 -3.22
C ASP A 14 7.27 11.11 -4.03
N ALA A 15 6.36 10.41 -3.33
CA ALA A 15 5.21 9.76 -3.92
C ALA A 15 4.26 10.75 -4.60
N VAL A 16 4.35 12.02 -4.22
CA VAL A 16 3.66 13.12 -4.88
C VAL A 16 4.39 13.42 -6.19
N SER A 17 3.90 12.86 -7.28
CA SER A 17 4.36 13.28 -8.59
C SER A 17 3.83 14.69 -8.90
N LEU A 18 4.55 15.41 -9.75
CA LEU A 18 4.13 16.76 -10.19
C LEU A 18 2.84 16.73 -11.04
N GLY A 19 2.31 15.55 -11.38
CA GLY A 19 1.11 15.36 -12.19
C GLY A 19 0.22 14.23 -11.70
N PRO A 20 -0.96 14.04 -12.35
CA PRO A 20 -1.89 12.95 -12.02
C PRO A 20 -1.24 11.56 -12.17
N THR A 21 -1.52 10.68 -11.23
CA THR A 21 -1.02 9.29 -11.19
C THR A 21 -2.14 8.31 -10.91
N THR A 22 -1.91 7.05 -11.28
CA THR A 22 -2.82 5.92 -11.03
C THR A 22 -2.20 4.98 -10.01
N TRP A 23 -2.90 4.74 -8.91
CA TRP A 23 -2.46 3.88 -7.81
C TRP A 23 -3.43 2.74 -7.56
N ALA A 24 -2.93 1.62 -7.04
CA ALA A 24 -3.75 0.62 -6.40
C ALA A 24 -3.54 0.65 -4.87
N ASP A 25 -4.62 0.49 -4.09
CA ASP A 25 -4.60 0.22 -2.65
C ASP A 25 -5.12 -1.21 -2.45
N LEU A 26 -4.20 -2.15 -2.21
CA LEU A 26 -4.46 -3.57 -2.14
C LEU A 26 -4.70 -4.03 -0.70
N GLY A 27 -5.93 -4.49 -0.42
CA GLY A 27 -6.41 -4.77 0.94
C GLY A 27 -6.81 -3.47 1.66
N CYS A 28 -7.54 -2.60 0.97
CA CYS A 28 -7.85 -1.24 1.40
C CYS A 28 -8.78 -1.16 2.62
N GLY A 29 -9.47 -2.26 2.99
CA GLY A 29 -10.43 -2.26 4.07
C GLY A 29 -11.49 -1.16 3.92
N THR A 30 -11.66 -0.34 4.95
CA THR A 30 -12.61 0.80 4.96
C THR A 30 -12.05 2.09 4.35
N GLY A 31 -10.88 2.02 3.70
CA GLY A 31 -10.30 3.12 2.94
C GLY A 31 -9.60 4.21 3.76
N THR A 32 -9.10 3.89 4.94
CA THR A 32 -8.34 4.88 5.74
C THR A 32 -7.07 5.29 5.02
N PHE A 33 -6.28 4.34 4.52
CA PHE A 33 -5.06 4.60 3.77
C PHE A 33 -5.34 5.03 2.32
N THR A 34 -6.44 4.57 1.70
CA THR A 34 -6.92 5.12 0.41
C THR A 34 -7.10 6.64 0.48
N ARG A 35 -7.78 7.12 1.55
CA ARG A 35 -7.98 8.57 1.76
C ARG A 35 -6.68 9.29 2.11
N ALA A 36 -5.82 8.67 2.92
CA ALA A 36 -4.52 9.23 3.25
C ALA A 36 -3.64 9.38 2.00
N LEU A 37 -3.61 8.38 1.13
CA LEU A 37 -2.91 8.45 -0.16
C LEU A 37 -3.50 9.56 -1.05
N ALA A 38 -4.83 9.69 -1.12
CA ALA A 38 -5.48 10.73 -1.89
C ALA A 38 -5.13 12.16 -1.41
N GLU A 39 -4.77 12.35 -0.12
CA GLU A 39 -4.25 13.63 0.39
C GLU A 39 -2.86 13.97 -0.16
N CYS A 40 -2.08 12.95 -0.53
CA CYS A 40 -0.70 13.08 -1.00
C CYS A 40 -0.60 13.15 -2.53
N LEU A 41 -1.65 12.78 -3.28
CA LEU A 41 -1.61 12.74 -4.73
C LEU A 41 -2.07 14.05 -5.38
N ALA A 42 -1.54 14.32 -6.58
CA ALA A 42 -1.95 15.45 -7.39
C ALA A 42 -3.43 15.34 -7.83
N ALA A 43 -4.07 16.49 -8.04
CA ALA A 43 -5.42 16.55 -8.58
C ALA A 43 -5.53 15.81 -9.93
N GLY A 44 -6.64 15.09 -10.13
CA GLY A 44 -6.86 14.27 -11.31
C GLY A 44 -6.33 12.84 -11.21
N SER A 45 -5.60 12.49 -10.15
CA SER A 45 -5.14 11.12 -9.89
C SER A 45 -6.32 10.15 -9.68
N THR A 46 -6.04 8.87 -9.85
CA THR A 46 -7.01 7.78 -9.62
C THR A 46 -6.42 6.75 -8.66
N ILE A 47 -7.24 6.26 -7.72
CA ILE A 47 -6.90 5.14 -6.85
C ILE A 47 -7.88 4.00 -7.11
N HIS A 48 -7.36 2.81 -7.42
CA HIS A 48 -8.09 1.55 -7.47
C HIS A 48 -8.00 0.88 -6.09
N ALA A 49 -9.05 0.98 -5.30
CA ALA A 49 -9.12 0.41 -3.95
C ALA A 49 -9.73 -0.99 -4.00
N MET A 50 -8.96 -2.02 -3.64
CA MET A 50 -9.38 -3.42 -3.75
C MET A 50 -9.43 -4.10 -2.38
N ASP A 51 -10.55 -4.78 -2.11
CA ASP A 51 -10.73 -5.60 -0.91
C ASP A 51 -11.76 -6.70 -1.16
N ARG A 52 -11.67 -7.80 -0.44
CA ARG A 52 -12.67 -8.90 -0.48
C ARG A 52 -13.94 -8.57 0.28
N ASP A 53 -13.85 -7.67 1.26
CA ASP A 53 -15.00 -7.26 2.09
C ASP A 53 -15.84 -6.17 1.41
N ALA A 54 -16.93 -6.59 0.76
CA ALA A 54 -17.87 -5.66 0.14
C ALA A 54 -18.49 -4.65 1.13
N SER A 55 -18.57 -4.99 2.43
CA SER A 55 -19.14 -4.08 3.44
C SER A 55 -18.16 -2.96 3.78
N ALA A 56 -16.87 -3.25 3.76
CA ALA A 56 -15.81 -2.28 3.92
C ALA A 56 -15.75 -1.32 2.72
N LEU A 57 -15.78 -1.86 1.50
CA LEU A 57 -15.74 -1.07 0.25
C LEU A 57 -16.88 -0.05 0.15
N ARG A 58 -18.11 -0.39 0.62
CA ARG A 58 -19.24 0.55 0.61
C ARG A 58 -19.03 1.81 1.47
N LYS A 59 -18.04 1.82 2.35
CA LYS A 59 -17.68 2.96 3.20
C LYS A 59 -16.70 3.92 2.52
N ILE A 60 -16.13 3.52 1.38
CA ILE A 60 -15.15 4.32 0.64
C ILE A 60 -15.90 5.24 -0.33
N PRO A 61 -15.72 6.57 -0.22
CA PRO A 61 -16.33 7.49 -1.18
C PRO A 61 -15.66 7.33 -2.56
N SER A 62 -16.43 7.60 -3.63
CA SER A 62 -15.94 7.54 -5.02
C SER A 62 -14.91 8.61 -5.39
N ALA A 63 -14.70 9.58 -4.51
CA ALA A 63 -13.66 10.59 -4.63
C ALA A 63 -13.26 11.10 -3.25
N HIS A 64 -12.01 11.54 -3.12
CA HIS A 64 -11.51 12.29 -1.97
C HIS A 64 -10.71 13.48 -2.49
N LYS A 65 -11.16 14.70 -2.13
CA LYS A 65 -10.69 15.95 -2.80
C LYS A 65 -10.80 15.81 -4.33
N SER A 66 -9.72 16.07 -5.05
CA SER A 66 -9.66 15.99 -6.52
C SER A 66 -9.13 14.65 -7.04
N VAL A 67 -9.07 13.62 -6.19
CA VAL A 67 -8.62 12.26 -6.54
C VAL A 67 -9.84 11.34 -6.67
N ARG A 68 -9.93 10.62 -7.79
CA ARG A 68 -10.99 9.64 -8.04
C ARG A 68 -10.66 8.32 -7.33
N VAL A 69 -11.65 7.70 -6.70
CA VAL A 69 -11.51 6.38 -6.09
C VAL A 69 -12.48 5.40 -6.76
N LYS A 70 -11.94 4.30 -7.28
CA LYS A 70 -12.68 3.19 -7.87
C LYS A 70 -12.53 1.97 -6.97
N THR A 71 -13.64 1.46 -6.44
CA THR A 71 -13.61 0.28 -5.56
C THR A 71 -13.79 -1.01 -6.37
N HIS A 72 -13.01 -2.04 -6.04
CA HIS A 72 -13.04 -3.35 -6.65
C HIS A 72 -13.17 -4.43 -5.58
N ARG A 73 -14.20 -5.28 -5.72
CA ARG A 73 -14.32 -6.43 -4.84
C ARG A 73 -13.54 -7.60 -5.40
N GLY A 74 -12.58 -8.12 -4.62
CA GLY A 74 -11.79 -9.29 -4.99
C GLY A 74 -10.68 -9.55 -3.98
N ASP A 75 -10.07 -10.71 -4.12
CA ASP A 75 -8.82 -11.00 -3.42
C ASP A 75 -7.67 -10.46 -4.28
N PHE A 76 -6.84 -9.60 -3.71
CA PHE A 76 -5.72 -9.00 -4.45
C PHE A 76 -4.61 -10.01 -4.79
N THR A 77 -4.63 -11.20 -4.19
CA THR A 77 -3.74 -12.30 -4.57
C THR A 77 -4.18 -13.01 -5.84
N ASP A 78 -5.44 -12.84 -6.25
CA ASP A 78 -6.01 -13.42 -7.46
C ASP A 78 -5.83 -12.45 -8.64
N GLN A 79 -5.09 -12.86 -9.66
CA GLN A 79 -4.83 -12.06 -10.85
C GLN A 79 -5.43 -12.77 -12.10
N PRO A 80 -5.71 -12.01 -13.19
CA PRO A 80 -5.43 -10.58 -13.38
C PRO A 80 -6.43 -9.66 -12.66
N TRP A 81 -5.97 -8.46 -12.27
CA TRP A 81 -6.84 -7.43 -11.73
C TRP A 81 -7.60 -6.72 -12.86
N PRO A 82 -8.81 -6.13 -12.59
CA PRO A 82 -9.58 -5.39 -13.59
C PRO A 82 -9.04 -3.97 -13.84
N PHE A 83 -7.77 -3.73 -13.53
CA PHE A 83 -7.05 -2.46 -13.69
C PHE A 83 -5.55 -2.74 -13.85
N GLY A 84 -4.81 -1.79 -14.41
CA GLY A 84 -3.36 -1.86 -14.63
C GLY A 84 -2.81 -0.48 -14.90
N ASP A 85 -1.64 -0.40 -15.56
CA ASP A 85 -0.91 0.83 -15.87
C ASP A 85 -0.71 1.70 -14.62
N LEU A 86 -0.27 1.06 -13.53
CA LEU A 86 -0.15 1.68 -12.22
C LEU A 86 1.20 2.40 -12.07
N ASP A 87 1.17 3.64 -11.59
CA ASP A 87 2.36 4.38 -11.16
C ASP A 87 2.83 3.94 -9.78
N GLY A 88 1.93 3.36 -8.98
CA GLY A 88 2.28 2.86 -7.66
C GLY A 88 1.25 1.91 -7.04
N ILE A 89 1.71 1.15 -6.06
CA ILE A 89 0.90 0.24 -5.27
C ILE A 89 1.09 0.55 -3.79
N LEU A 90 -0.01 0.84 -3.10
CA LEU A 90 -0.09 0.93 -1.65
C LEU A 90 -0.56 -0.41 -1.08
N MET A 91 0.13 -0.88 -0.05
CA MET A 91 -0.32 -2.00 0.78
C MET A 91 -0.17 -1.62 2.26
N ALA A 92 -1.29 -1.44 2.94
CA ALA A 92 -1.30 -1.05 4.34
C ALA A 92 -1.86 -2.17 5.23
N ASN A 93 -1.00 -2.86 5.96
CA ASN A 93 -1.32 -4.03 6.77
C ASN A 93 -1.97 -5.16 5.93
N SER A 94 -1.48 -5.37 4.72
CA SER A 94 -2.03 -6.36 3.79
C SER A 94 -0.97 -7.27 3.16
N LEU A 95 0.27 -6.81 2.98
CA LEU A 95 1.34 -7.62 2.42
C LEU A 95 1.69 -8.84 3.30
N HIS A 96 1.50 -8.74 4.60
CA HIS A 96 1.71 -9.85 5.53
C HIS A 96 0.69 -10.99 5.41
N TYR A 97 -0.33 -10.87 4.56
CA TYR A 97 -1.24 -11.99 4.22
C TYR A 97 -0.74 -12.79 3.01
N VAL A 98 0.27 -12.32 2.31
CA VAL A 98 0.83 -12.97 1.13
C VAL A 98 1.91 -13.99 1.53
N GLY A 99 1.68 -15.28 1.28
CA GLY A 99 2.62 -16.35 1.63
C GLY A 99 3.89 -16.34 0.78
N ASN A 100 3.76 -16.14 -0.53
CA ASN A 100 4.88 -16.03 -1.47
C ASN A 100 5.07 -14.57 -1.92
N GLN A 101 5.62 -13.75 -1.01
CA GLN A 101 5.84 -12.33 -1.26
C GLN A 101 6.73 -12.04 -2.49
N PRO A 102 7.85 -12.77 -2.74
CA PRO A 102 8.66 -12.53 -3.92
C PRO A 102 7.91 -12.74 -5.25
N ALA A 103 7.09 -13.78 -5.35
CA ALA A 103 6.29 -14.03 -6.54
C ALA A 103 5.20 -12.96 -6.71
N PHE A 104 4.57 -12.55 -5.61
CA PHE A 104 3.54 -11.52 -5.61
C PHE A 104 4.08 -10.16 -6.04
N ILE A 105 5.26 -9.74 -5.56
CA ILE A 105 5.90 -8.48 -6.00
C ILE A 105 6.12 -8.50 -7.51
N ARG A 106 6.67 -9.59 -8.07
CA ARG A 106 6.84 -9.72 -9.54
C ARG A 106 5.52 -9.62 -10.31
N SER A 107 4.45 -10.20 -9.78
CA SER A 107 3.13 -10.08 -10.42
C SER A 107 2.54 -8.67 -10.33
N CYS A 108 2.81 -7.95 -9.24
CA CYS A 108 2.49 -6.53 -9.12
C CYS A 108 3.23 -5.69 -10.17
N GLU A 109 4.52 -5.95 -10.39
CA GLU A 109 5.36 -5.23 -11.37
C GLU A 109 4.78 -5.33 -12.79
N ALA A 110 4.20 -6.47 -13.15
CA ALA A 110 3.56 -6.67 -14.45
C ALA A 110 2.32 -5.76 -14.67
N GLN A 111 1.77 -5.16 -13.61
CA GLN A 111 0.64 -4.24 -13.65
C GLN A 111 1.07 -2.76 -13.54
N MET A 112 2.37 -2.50 -13.45
CA MET A 112 2.90 -1.16 -13.20
C MET A 112 3.58 -0.58 -14.45
N THR A 113 3.45 0.72 -14.61
CA THR A 113 4.22 1.50 -15.57
C THR A 113 5.58 1.88 -14.96
N PRO A 114 6.73 1.58 -15.61
CA PRO A 114 8.03 1.99 -15.09
C PRO A 114 8.18 3.53 -14.98
N PRO A 115 8.81 4.04 -13.93
CA PRO A 115 9.42 3.36 -12.79
C PRO A 115 8.42 3.19 -11.64
N GLY A 116 7.56 2.18 -11.70
CA GLY A 116 6.56 1.95 -10.66
C GLY A 116 7.16 1.88 -9.25
N ARG A 117 6.38 2.24 -8.25
CA ARG A 117 6.80 2.33 -6.84
C ARG A 117 5.84 1.63 -5.90
N PHE A 118 6.35 1.22 -4.74
CA PHE A 118 5.50 0.69 -3.67
C PHE A 118 5.51 1.61 -2.46
N LEU A 119 4.35 1.73 -1.82
CA LEU A 119 4.19 2.34 -0.52
C LEU A 119 3.68 1.26 0.44
N ILE A 120 4.51 0.81 1.36
CA ILE A 120 4.21 -0.30 2.25
C ILE A 120 4.06 0.23 3.67
N VAL A 121 2.96 -0.15 4.34
CA VAL A 121 2.73 0.13 5.76
C VAL A 121 2.56 -1.21 6.48
N GLU A 122 3.47 -1.52 7.42
CA GLU A 122 3.47 -2.81 8.11
C GLU A 122 3.97 -2.69 9.56
N TYR A 123 3.74 -3.75 10.33
CA TYR A 123 4.32 -3.88 11.67
C TYR A 123 5.80 -4.25 11.58
N ASP A 124 6.64 -3.54 12.33
CA ASP A 124 8.08 -3.84 12.43
C ASP A 124 8.32 -5.05 13.34
N THR A 125 7.98 -6.22 12.84
CA THR A 125 8.12 -7.50 13.54
C THR A 125 8.42 -8.63 12.56
N ASN A 126 9.13 -9.64 13.04
CA ASN A 126 9.33 -10.91 12.35
C ASN A 126 8.58 -12.06 13.03
N ASP A 127 7.82 -11.78 14.09
CA ASP A 127 7.05 -12.76 14.83
C ASP A 127 5.69 -12.99 14.19
N ALA A 128 5.49 -14.20 13.66
CA ALA A 128 4.24 -14.60 13.07
C ALA A 128 3.11 -14.73 14.10
N SER A 129 1.90 -14.41 13.69
CA SER A 129 0.70 -14.58 14.51
C SER A 129 -0.50 -14.84 13.61
N ARG A 130 -1.64 -15.20 14.20
CA ARG A 130 -2.91 -15.38 13.46
C ARG A 130 -3.28 -14.14 12.62
N TRP A 131 -2.94 -12.95 13.08
CA TRP A 131 -3.31 -11.68 12.43
C TRP A 131 -2.21 -11.13 11.50
N VAL A 132 -0.99 -11.65 11.60
CA VAL A 132 0.16 -11.30 10.77
C VAL A 132 0.87 -12.61 10.44
N PRO A 133 0.33 -13.41 9.53
CA PRO A 133 0.86 -14.76 9.28
C PRO A 133 2.25 -14.76 8.64
N TYR A 134 2.54 -13.79 7.79
CA TYR A 134 3.84 -13.66 7.09
C TYR A 134 4.44 -12.28 7.37
N PRO A 135 4.95 -12.05 8.61
CA PRO A 135 5.40 -10.72 9.05
C PRO A 135 6.57 -10.20 8.23
N ILE A 136 6.63 -8.87 8.10
CA ILE A 136 7.67 -8.19 7.33
C ILE A 136 8.19 -7.00 8.14
N GLY A 137 9.19 -7.23 9.01
CA GLY A 137 9.93 -6.15 9.65
C GLY A 137 10.79 -5.40 8.62
N ARG A 138 11.22 -4.18 8.96
CA ARG A 138 11.95 -3.26 8.05
C ARG A 138 13.13 -3.91 7.34
N THR A 139 13.95 -4.66 8.06
CA THR A 139 15.13 -5.34 7.48
C THR A 139 14.72 -6.37 6.44
N ARG A 140 13.67 -7.17 6.73
CA ARG A 140 13.16 -8.16 5.80
C ARG A 140 12.53 -7.50 4.57
N LEU A 141 11.82 -6.38 4.75
CA LEU A 141 11.26 -5.60 3.63
C LEU A 141 12.38 -5.14 2.69
N ALA A 142 13.44 -4.54 3.23
CA ALA A 142 14.57 -4.07 2.44
C ALA A 142 15.23 -5.21 1.65
N THR A 143 15.47 -6.36 2.29
CA THR A 143 16.03 -7.54 1.61
C THR A 143 15.11 -8.05 0.49
N LEU A 144 13.80 -8.11 0.76
CA LEU A 144 12.80 -8.59 -0.19
C LEU A 144 12.76 -7.74 -1.47
N PHE A 145 12.72 -6.41 -1.32
CA PHE A 145 12.64 -5.50 -2.46
C PHE A 145 14.00 -5.34 -3.17
N SER A 146 15.12 -5.37 -2.44
CA SER A 146 16.44 -5.40 -3.07
C SER A 146 16.62 -6.63 -3.96
N ALA A 147 16.16 -7.81 -3.51
CA ALA A 147 16.17 -9.03 -4.32
C ALA A 147 15.24 -8.96 -5.55
N ALA A 148 14.24 -8.09 -5.54
CA ALA A 148 13.37 -7.79 -6.68
C ALA A 148 13.91 -6.67 -7.61
N GLY A 149 15.10 -6.14 -7.32
CA GLY A 149 15.77 -5.12 -8.16
C GLY A 149 15.39 -3.68 -7.85
N TYR A 150 14.83 -3.41 -6.66
CA TYR A 150 14.60 -2.05 -6.17
C TYR A 150 15.87 -1.53 -5.49
N SER A 151 16.26 -0.30 -5.82
CA SER A 151 17.49 0.32 -5.33
C SER A 151 17.31 1.07 -4.02
N SER A 152 16.08 1.50 -3.71
CA SER A 152 15.78 2.27 -2.51
C SER A 152 14.58 1.71 -1.74
N VAL A 153 14.75 1.58 -0.42
CA VAL A 153 13.70 1.30 0.56
C VAL A 153 13.83 2.33 1.66
N GLU A 154 13.10 3.42 1.52
CA GLU A 154 13.12 4.54 2.45
C GLU A 154 12.02 4.38 3.50
N VAL A 155 12.39 4.31 4.78
CA VAL A 155 11.43 4.36 5.89
C VAL A 155 11.03 5.81 6.11
N LEU A 156 9.78 6.15 5.79
CA LEU A 156 9.24 7.49 5.91
C LEU A 156 9.01 7.86 7.37
N HIS A 157 8.12 7.13 8.02
CA HIS A 157 7.75 7.34 9.42
C HIS A 157 7.50 6.02 10.14
N SER A 158 7.53 6.10 11.47
CA SER A 158 7.19 5.00 12.36
C SER A 158 6.40 5.53 13.56
N ARG A 159 5.44 4.75 14.05
CA ARG A 159 4.64 5.12 15.22
C ARG A 159 4.32 3.92 16.10
N PRO A 160 4.13 4.11 17.41
CA PRO A 160 3.65 3.05 18.27
C PRO A 160 2.29 2.52 17.80
N SER A 161 2.10 1.19 17.85
CA SER A 161 0.81 0.59 17.56
C SER A 161 -0.02 0.45 18.83
N VAL A 162 -1.30 0.84 18.76
CA VAL A 162 -2.27 0.61 19.85
C VAL A 162 -2.72 -0.84 19.94
N PHE A 163 -2.50 -1.65 18.90
CA PHE A 163 -2.95 -3.03 18.80
C PHE A 163 -1.83 -4.05 19.07
N ARG A 164 -0.55 -3.63 19.02
CA ARG A 164 0.61 -4.53 19.16
C ARG A 164 1.78 -3.82 19.85
N ARG A 165 2.70 -4.61 20.42
CA ARG A 165 3.97 -4.09 20.96
C ARG A 165 4.90 -3.59 19.85
N ALA A 166 4.80 -4.16 18.64
CA ALA A 166 5.61 -3.75 17.50
C ALA A 166 5.09 -2.41 16.92
N PRO A 167 5.97 -1.45 16.62
CA PRO A 167 5.58 -0.22 15.96
C PRO A 167 5.10 -0.48 14.54
N LEU A 168 4.23 0.41 14.05
CA LEU A 168 3.85 0.47 12.65
C LEU A 168 4.85 1.37 11.92
N TYR A 169 5.28 1.00 10.73
CA TYR A 169 6.15 1.82 9.88
C TYR A 169 5.55 1.97 8.49
N ALA A 170 5.92 3.04 7.80
CA ALA A 170 5.70 3.21 6.38
C ALA A 170 7.04 3.28 5.64
N ALA A 171 7.11 2.67 4.47
CA ALA A 171 8.28 2.72 3.61
C ALA A 171 7.87 2.99 2.16
N LEU A 172 8.61 3.89 1.50
CA LEU A 172 8.56 4.11 0.06
C LEU A 172 9.67 3.29 -0.60
N ILE A 173 9.30 2.54 -1.64
CA ILE A 173 10.22 1.68 -2.38
C ILE A 173 10.26 2.15 -3.82
N THR A 174 11.45 2.43 -4.33
CA THR A 174 11.70 2.92 -5.69
C THR A 174 12.88 2.20 -6.35
N ARG A 175 12.91 2.24 -7.68
CA ARG A 175 14.03 1.75 -8.51
C ARG A 175 15.09 2.79 -8.71
#